data_1a9befbfe49f3ecf6410c7bc7f285975
#
_entry.id   1a9befbfe49f3ecf6410c7bc7f285975
#
_cell.length_a   1.000
_cell.length_b   1.000
_cell.length_c   1.000
_cell.angle_alpha   90.00
_cell.angle_beta   90.00
_cell.angle_gamma   90.00
#
_symmetry.space_group_name_H-M   'P 1'
#
loop_
_entity.id
_entity.type
_entity.pdbx_description
1 polymer ?
#
loop_
_entity_poly.entity_id
_entity_poly.type
_entity_poly.pdbx_seq_one_letter_code
_entity_poly.pdbx_strand_id
1 'polypeptide(L)'
;MFLYVVAVVPVANAETYQSDLSGQIVDESDQSYDEAWVSDDTLGTCDDANCTGCSRCRSRGIFPNDEPPGLIQRWFGSHSVPNTRWSAEADAVLLWRNAPPARSLVTSAGASPSTILDAADLESTAAAGPRFRILRSHCSGAGAEFVYLRAFNFRAVDSLPSASQSIYLPDNLLNQPSIAFAGGTANLGSAIQTFEANGRTPLRSRNLFFLAGFRWLEWQEHFSLDTTPAASATSYDASTINSLYGGQLGLEALLFTSKSVNVDTFFKGGAYYNNVAQRTSFSTNVPGVAPVSTALNGSPASGAFVGELGINGSIRITEYARVRFGYTAFWLENIALATQQLTDPNVLVSNGNTILQGVQLGLEGSW
;
A
#
# COMPACT_ATOMS: atom_id res chain seq x y z
N MET A 1 14.65 -2.85 -20.25
CA MET A 1 15.57 -1.76 -19.90
C MET A 1 14.92 -1.02 -18.73
N PHE A 2 15.21 -1.50 -17.52
CA PHE A 2 14.61 -0.94 -16.29
C PHE A 2 15.55 0.09 -15.70
N LEU A 3 15.06 1.30 -15.52
CA LEU A 3 15.79 2.39 -14.87
C LEU A 3 15.62 2.23 -13.35
N TYR A 4 16.63 1.70 -12.67
CA TYR A 4 16.72 1.75 -11.21
C TYR A 4 17.14 3.15 -10.79
N VAL A 5 16.24 3.92 -10.21
CA VAL A 5 16.59 5.13 -9.47
C VAL A 5 16.86 4.73 -8.03
N VAL A 6 18.15 4.51 -7.73
CA VAL A 6 18.61 4.35 -6.35
C VAL A 6 18.86 5.75 -5.80
N ALA A 7 18.02 6.21 -4.89
CA ALA A 7 18.28 7.40 -4.11
C ALA A 7 19.24 7.03 -2.98
N VAL A 8 20.51 7.40 -3.13
CA VAL A 8 21.52 7.31 -2.07
C VAL A 8 21.32 8.53 -1.16
N VAL A 9 20.86 8.28 0.07
CA VAL A 9 20.84 9.30 1.14
C VAL A 9 22.22 9.27 1.80
N PRO A 10 23.00 10.37 1.82
CA PRO A 10 24.25 10.40 2.54
C PRO A 10 23.99 10.46 4.06
N VAL A 11 24.58 9.52 4.78
CA VAL A 11 24.65 9.54 6.24
C VAL A 11 25.71 10.58 6.62
N ALA A 12 25.28 11.67 7.24
CA ALA A 12 26.20 12.65 7.81
C ALA A 12 26.80 12.11 9.11
N ASN A 13 28.13 12.06 9.17
CA ASN A 13 28.90 11.71 10.36
C ASN A 13 28.67 12.76 11.45
N ALA A 14 28.30 12.30 12.63
CA ALA A 14 28.27 13.09 13.85
C ALA A 14 29.72 13.29 14.35
N GLU A 15 30.28 14.47 14.15
CA GLU A 15 31.48 14.90 14.87
C GLU A 15 31.09 15.44 16.25
N THR A 16 31.71 14.86 17.25
CA THR A 16 31.69 15.28 18.66
C THR A 16 32.35 16.64 18.81
N TYR A 17 31.60 17.62 19.27
CA TYR A 17 32.17 18.92 19.71
C TYR A 17 32.26 18.95 21.22
N GLN A 18 33.48 19.00 21.74
CA GLN A 18 33.82 19.27 23.13
C GLN A 18 33.62 20.76 23.42
N SER A 19 33.03 21.04 24.53
CA SER A 19 32.84 22.38 25.11
C SER A 19 34.15 22.87 25.76
N ASP A 20 34.56 24.07 25.43
CA ASP A 20 35.47 24.86 26.28
C ASP A 20 34.80 26.17 26.66
N LEU A 21 34.66 26.35 27.95
CA LEU A 21 34.17 27.55 28.65
C LEU A 21 35.37 28.47 28.87
N SER A 22 35.36 29.66 28.28
CA SER A 22 36.00 30.81 28.96
C SER A 22 35.46 32.14 28.40
N GLY A 23 35.01 32.95 29.29
CA GLY A 23 34.25 34.18 29.10
C GLY A 23 35.01 35.33 28.46
N GLN A 24 34.21 36.23 27.92
CA GLN A 24 34.42 37.68 28.07
C GLN A 24 33.13 38.41 27.74
N ILE A 25 32.69 39.20 28.73
CA ILE A 25 31.64 40.20 28.64
C ILE A 25 32.26 41.39 27.88
N VAL A 26 31.66 41.79 26.77
CA VAL A 26 31.82 43.13 26.21
C VAL A 26 30.45 43.73 25.95
N ASP A 27 30.19 44.74 26.70
CA ASP A 27 29.09 45.67 26.60
C ASP A 27 29.39 46.65 25.45
N GLU A 28 28.52 46.74 24.46
CA GLU A 28 28.49 47.89 23.55
C GLU A 28 27.10 48.11 22.99
N SER A 29 26.64 49.24 23.36
CA SER A 29 25.39 49.99 23.16
C SER A 29 25.01 50.21 21.69
N ASP A 30 23.69 50.35 21.52
CA ASP A 30 22.98 51.21 20.56
C ASP A 30 23.21 51.00 19.05
N GLN A 31 22.27 50.27 18.43
CA GLN A 31 21.68 50.80 17.19
C GLN A 31 20.22 50.32 17.07
N SER A 32 19.32 51.27 17.23
CA SER A 32 17.89 51.18 16.95
C SER A 32 17.69 50.97 15.45
N TYR A 33 17.28 49.74 15.07
CA TYR A 33 16.54 49.55 13.84
C TYR A 33 15.09 49.33 14.19
N ASP A 34 14.31 50.42 14.03
CA ASP A 34 12.86 50.37 13.96
C ASP A 34 12.43 49.56 12.73
N GLU A 35 12.45 48.25 12.84
CA GLU A 35 11.60 47.41 11.99
C GLU A 35 10.20 47.45 12.60
N ALA A 36 9.37 48.32 12.04
CA ALA A 36 7.94 48.33 12.26
C ALA A 36 7.41 46.96 11.84
N TRP A 37 7.36 46.04 12.79
CA TRP A 37 6.51 44.86 12.69
C TRP A 37 5.07 45.37 12.65
N VAL A 38 4.54 45.48 11.42
CA VAL A 38 3.10 45.58 11.23
C VAL A 38 2.52 44.35 11.85
N SER A 39 2.04 44.47 13.06
CA SER A 39 1.21 43.48 13.73
C SER A 39 -0.07 43.34 12.89
N ASP A 40 -0.09 42.37 11.99
CA ASP A 40 -1.29 42.02 11.24
C ASP A 40 -2.22 41.17 12.13
N ASP A 41 -2.53 41.76 13.31
CA ASP A 41 -3.45 41.21 14.31
C ASP A 41 -4.93 41.34 13.93
N THR A 42 -5.22 41.65 12.66
CA THR A 42 -6.61 41.66 12.15
C THR A 42 -6.92 40.40 11.32
N LEU A 43 -6.12 39.32 11.43
CA LEU A 43 -6.48 38.01 10.89
C LEU A 43 -7.53 37.37 11.80
N GLY A 44 -8.81 37.75 11.58
CA GLY A 44 -9.94 37.12 12.24
C GLY A 44 -9.79 35.61 12.28
N THR A 45 -9.70 35.04 13.44
CA THR A 45 -9.75 33.60 13.67
C THR A 45 -11.08 33.11 13.15
N CYS A 46 -11.06 32.16 12.23
CA CYS A 46 -12.28 31.48 11.72
C CYS A 46 -12.81 30.51 12.80
N ASP A 47 -13.00 30.98 14.03
CA ASP A 47 -13.42 30.13 15.15
C ASP A 47 -14.95 30.05 15.31
N ASP A 48 -15.69 30.84 14.55
CA ASP A 48 -17.14 30.90 14.70
C ASP A 48 -17.87 30.16 13.57
N ALA A 49 -18.90 29.43 13.97
CA ALA A 49 -19.85 28.71 13.11
C ALA A 49 -20.56 29.58 12.05
N ASN A 50 -20.23 30.86 11.97
CA ASN A 50 -20.83 31.88 11.11
C ASN A 50 -19.86 32.55 10.12
N CYS A 51 -18.77 31.90 9.75
CA CYS A 51 -17.79 32.46 8.80
C CYS A 51 -18.36 32.53 7.36
N THR A 52 -19.29 33.43 7.12
CA THR A 52 -19.83 33.77 5.81
C THR A 52 -18.84 34.70 5.07
N GLY A 53 -17.82 34.14 4.42
CA GLY A 53 -16.93 34.94 3.59
C GLY A 53 -15.46 34.95 4.00
N CYS A 54 -14.96 33.85 4.49
CA CYS A 54 -13.55 33.68 4.81
C CYS A 54 -12.69 33.97 3.56
N SER A 55 -12.00 35.11 3.54
CA SER A 55 -11.07 35.51 2.48
C SER A 55 -9.95 34.45 2.27
N ARG A 56 -9.64 33.66 3.29
CA ARG A 56 -8.73 32.50 3.21
C ARG A 56 -9.25 31.37 2.33
N CYS A 57 -10.58 31.15 2.27
CA CYS A 57 -11.16 30.14 1.39
C CYS A 57 -11.15 30.62 -0.08
N ARG A 58 -11.33 31.90 -0.32
CA ARG A 58 -11.23 32.53 -1.66
C ARG A 58 -9.79 32.53 -2.20
N SER A 59 -8.80 32.87 -1.35
CA SER A 59 -7.40 32.99 -1.80
C SER A 59 -6.72 31.65 -2.05
N ARG A 60 -7.29 30.52 -1.61
CA ARG A 60 -6.68 29.18 -1.76
C ARG A 60 -6.97 28.48 -3.08
N GLY A 61 -7.77 29.09 -3.98
CA GLY A 61 -8.18 28.43 -5.21
C GLY A 61 -8.98 27.13 -5.00
N ILE A 62 -9.38 26.87 -3.74
CA ILE A 62 -10.19 25.70 -3.38
C ILE A 62 -11.63 25.90 -3.89
N PHE A 63 -12.06 27.16 -4.01
CA PHE A 63 -13.34 27.54 -4.58
C PHE A 63 -13.12 28.32 -5.87
N PRO A 64 -13.82 28.01 -6.96
CA PRO A 64 -13.77 28.83 -8.16
C PRO A 64 -14.24 30.25 -7.86
N ASN A 65 -13.53 31.25 -8.42
CA ASN A 65 -13.90 32.66 -8.34
C ASN A 65 -15.30 32.88 -8.93
N ASP A 66 -16.12 33.63 -8.21
CA ASP A 66 -17.35 34.33 -8.55
C ASP A 66 -17.97 34.07 -9.95
N GLU A 67 -18.21 32.82 -10.32
CA GLU A 67 -19.09 32.50 -11.44
C GLU A 67 -20.54 32.47 -10.94
N PRO A 68 -21.50 32.91 -11.76
CA PRO A 68 -22.92 32.92 -11.35
C PRO A 68 -23.38 31.51 -10.95
N PRO A 69 -24.27 31.40 -9.96
CA PRO A 69 -24.71 30.12 -9.42
C PRO A 69 -25.25 29.22 -10.54
N GLY A 70 -24.58 28.06 -10.75
CA GLY A 70 -24.97 27.08 -11.75
C GLY A 70 -26.37 26.51 -11.50
N LEU A 71 -26.92 25.83 -12.49
CA LEU A 71 -28.28 25.24 -12.46
C LEU A 71 -28.57 24.42 -11.18
N ILE A 72 -27.57 23.76 -10.62
CA ILE A 72 -27.70 22.96 -9.39
C ILE A 72 -27.95 23.84 -8.16
N GLN A 73 -27.29 25.01 -8.06
CA GLN A 73 -27.55 25.95 -6.95
C GLN A 73 -28.95 26.59 -7.01
N ARG A 74 -29.52 26.74 -8.21
CA ARG A 74 -30.91 27.21 -8.38
C ARG A 74 -31.94 26.18 -7.90
N TRP A 75 -31.63 24.88 -7.96
CA TRP A 75 -32.52 23.81 -7.51
C TRP A 75 -32.52 23.62 -5.99
N PHE A 76 -31.40 23.87 -5.32
CA PHE A 76 -31.25 23.61 -3.90
C PHE A 76 -31.31 24.88 -3.00
N GLY A 77 -31.64 26.06 -3.55
CA GLY A 77 -31.77 27.31 -2.82
C GLY A 77 -30.41 27.98 -2.51
N SER A 78 -30.44 29.29 -2.28
CA SER A 78 -29.27 30.07 -1.86
C SER A 78 -28.89 29.73 -0.43
N HIS A 79 -28.21 28.60 -0.23
CA HIS A 79 -27.58 28.30 1.04
C HIS A 79 -26.24 29.04 1.11
N SER A 80 -25.93 29.62 2.27
CA SER A 80 -24.59 30.09 2.64
C SER A 80 -23.55 29.05 2.18
N VAL A 81 -22.50 29.51 1.48
CA VAL A 81 -21.40 28.63 1.00
C VAL A 81 -20.98 27.71 2.16
N PRO A 82 -21.15 26.40 2.03
CA PRO A 82 -20.88 25.51 3.16
C PRO A 82 -19.40 25.61 3.52
N ASN A 83 -19.10 25.77 4.81
CA ASN A 83 -17.72 25.77 5.34
C ASN A 83 -16.99 24.44 5.07
N THR A 84 -17.68 23.46 4.53
CA THR A 84 -17.17 22.12 4.22
C THR A 84 -17.43 21.77 2.76
N ARG A 85 -16.45 21.15 2.14
CA ARG A 85 -16.54 20.62 0.78
C ARG A 85 -16.34 19.12 0.80
N TRP A 86 -17.10 18.43 -0.02
CA TRP A 86 -16.96 17.01 -0.27
C TRP A 86 -16.30 16.76 -1.62
N SER A 87 -15.45 15.75 -1.71
CA SER A 87 -15.03 15.15 -2.97
C SER A 87 -15.10 13.64 -2.87
N ALA A 88 -15.43 13.01 -4.00
CA ALA A 88 -15.42 11.56 -4.15
C ALA A 88 -14.62 11.19 -5.39
N GLU A 89 -13.81 10.16 -5.26
CA GLU A 89 -12.97 9.60 -6.32
C GLU A 89 -13.37 8.14 -6.54
N ALA A 90 -13.42 7.75 -7.80
CA ALA A 90 -13.65 6.37 -8.22
C ALA A 90 -12.65 6.01 -9.30
N ASP A 91 -11.70 5.15 -8.98
CA ASP A 91 -10.60 4.76 -9.85
C ASP A 91 -10.67 3.25 -10.14
N ALA A 92 -10.34 2.86 -11.36
CA ALA A 92 -9.93 1.51 -11.69
C ALA A 92 -8.42 1.42 -11.49
N VAL A 93 -7.95 0.44 -10.70
CA VAL A 93 -6.54 0.19 -10.46
C VAL A 93 -6.10 -1.08 -11.17
N LEU A 94 -4.87 -1.08 -11.69
CA LEU A 94 -4.21 -2.23 -12.26
C LEU A 94 -2.86 -2.37 -11.56
N LEU A 95 -2.72 -3.41 -10.73
CA LEU A 95 -1.55 -3.64 -9.89
C LEU A 95 -0.77 -4.86 -10.36
N TRP A 96 0.55 -4.78 -10.29
CA TRP A 96 1.49 -5.88 -10.47
C TRP A 96 2.12 -6.22 -9.13
N ARG A 97 2.33 -7.48 -8.91
CA ARG A 97 3.02 -8.01 -7.73
C ARG A 97 4.43 -8.45 -8.12
N ASN A 98 5.41 -8.25 -7.24
CA ASN A 98 6.72 -8.90 -7.40
C ASN A 98 6.61 -10.42 -7.17
N ALA A 99 7.56 -11.16 -7.72
CA ALA A 99 7.68 -12.59 -7.43
C ALA A 99 7.87 -12.84 -5.91
N PRO A 100 7.40 -13.98 -5.39
CA PRO A 100 7.69 -14.39 -4.02
C PRO A 100 9.19 -14.50 -3.75
N PRO A 101 9.63 -14.50 -2.49
CA PRO A 101 11.01 -14.81 -2.14
C PRO A 101 11.42 -16.18 -2.65
N ALA A 102 12.69 -16.28 -3.12
CA ALA A 102 13.24 -17.51 -3.65
C ALA A 102 13.13 -18.67 -2.67
N ARG A 103 12.61 -19.78 -3.16
CA ARG A 103 12.46 -21.03 -2.43
C ARG A 103 12.30 -22.18 -3.41
N SER A 104 13.15 -23.18 -3.28
CA SER A 104 13.03 -24.38 -4.11
C SER A 104 11.74 -25.15 -3.79
N LEU A 105 10.87 -25.29 -4.78
CA LEU A 105 9.59 -26.00 -4.72
C LEU A 105 9.69 -27.39 -5.33
N VAL A 106 10.53 -27.55 -6.35
CA VAL A 106 10.76 -28.81 -7.05
C VAL A 106 12.24 -28.95 -7.40
N THR A 107 12.80 -30.15 -7.18
CA THR A 107 14.20 -30.46 -7.44
C THR A 107 14.36 -31.65 -8.37
N SER A 108 15.52 -31.74 -9.01
CA SER A 108 15.93 -32.93 -9.77
C SER A 108 16.32 -34.09 -8.85
N ALA A 109 16.31 -35.32 -9.39
CA ALA A 109 16.89 -36.48 -8.72
C ALA A 109 18.42 -36.39 -8.64
N GLY A 110 19.01 -36.94 -7.58
CA GLY A 110 20.46 -37.18 -7.50
C GLY A 110 21.09 -36.72 -6.20
N ALA A 111 22.38 -37.02 -6.05
CA ALA A 111 23.15 -36.65 -4.86
C ALA A 111 23.40 -35.15 -4.71
N SER A 112 23.22 -34.39 -5.79
CA SER A 112 23.27 -32.92 -5.82
C SER A 112 22.03 -32.40 -6.55
N PRO A 113 20.88 -32.32 -5.85
CA PRO A 113 19.63 -31.90 -6.50
C PRO A 113 19.74 -30.46 -6.98
N SER A 114 19.34 -30.19 -8.22
CA SER A 114 19.19 -28.84 -8.75
C SER A 114 17.73 -28.43 -8.68
N THR A 115 17.48 -27.16 -8.38
CA THR A 115 16.11 -26.58 -8.41
C THR A 115 15.58 -26.60 -9.84
N ILE A 116 14.39 -27.15 -10.03
CA ILE A 116 13.64 -27.18 -11.30
C ILE A 116 12.58 -26.09 -11.28
N LEU A 117 11.92 -25.88 -10.15
CA LEU A 117 10.95 -24.80 -9.91
C LEU A 117 11.29 -24.11 -8.62
N ASP A 118 11.45 -22.80 -8.69
CA ASP A 118 11.58 -21.92 -7.53
C ASP A 118 10.30 -21.10 -7.36
N ALA A 119 9.99 -20.71 -6.13
CA ALA A 119 8.87 -19.80 -5.85
C ALA A 119 9.07 -18.46 -6.57
N ALA A 120 10.30 -18.01 -6.75
CA ALA A 120 10.63 -16.78 -7.45
C ALA A 120 10.33 -16.82 -8.96
N ASP A 121 10.14 -18.01 -9.54
CA ASP A 121 9.74 -18.18 -10.94
C ASP A 121 8.23 -17.92 -11.16
N LEU A 122 7.44 -17.87 -10.07
CA LEU A 122 6.01 -17.65 -10.12
C LEU A 122 5.68 -16.14 -10.26
N GLU A 123 5.92 -15.62 -11.47
CA GLU A 123 5.57 -14.24 -11.80
C GLU A 123 4.07 -14.08 -11.99
N SER A 124 3.46 -13.18 -11.23
CA SER A 124 2.02 -12.95 -11.28
C SER A 124 1.61 -12.02 -12.42
N THR A 125 0.47 -12.33 -13.05
CA THR A 125 -0.22 -11.38 -13.93
C THR A 125 -0.70 -10.16 -13.13
N ALA A 126 -1.00 -9.05 -13.86
CA ALA A 126 -1.61 -7.89 -13.25
C ALA A 126 -3.01 -8.22 -12.72
N ALA A 127 -3.35 -7.63 -11.57
CA ALA A 127 -4.68 -7.70 -10.97
C ALA A 127 -5.39 -6.36 -11.09
N ALA A 128 -6.66 -6.39 -11.45
CA ALA A 128 -7.50 -5.20 -11.55
C ALA A 128 -8.48 -5.12 -10.38
N GLY A 129 -8.89 -3.89 -10.06
CA GLY A 129 -9.91 -3.67 -9.04
C GLY A 129 -10.32 -2.22 -8.88
N PRO A 130 -11.36 -1.95 -8.07
CA PRO A 130 -11.79 -0.59 -7.77
C PRO A 130 -11.00 0.03 -6.62
N ARG A 131 -10.82 1.36 -6.68
CA ARG A 131 -10.43 2.21 -5.57
C ARG A 131 -11.45 3.34 -5.43
N PHE A 132 -11.93 3.57 -4.22
CA PHE A 132 -12.81 4.67 -3.90
C PHE A 132 -12.18 5.52 -2.81
N ARG A 133 -12.27 6.84 -2.92
CA ARG A 133 -11.88 7.79 -1.89
C ARG A 133 -13.00 8.80 -1.70
N ILE A 134 -13.36 9.06 -0.45
CA ILE A 134 -14.26 10.14 -0.06
C ILE A 134 -13.49 11.05 0.86
N LEU A 135 -13.44 12.33 0.54
CA LEU A 135 -12.77 13.36 1.32
C LEU A 135 -13.77 14.44 1.70
N ARG A 136 -13.86 14.72 3.00
CA ARG A 136 -14.52 15.90 3.53
C ARG A 136 -13.47 16.90 3.97
N SER A 137 -13.44 18.08 3.38
CA SER A 137 -12.50 19.14 3.70
C SER A 137 -13.21 20.34 4.28
N HIS A 138 -12.63 20.92 5.32
CA HIS A 138 -13.02 22.22 5.88
C HIS A 138 -12.26 23.35 5.17
N CYS A 139 -12.75 24.60 5.26
CA CYS A 139 -12.09 25.77 4.67
C CYS A 139 -10.66 26.00 5.20
N SER A 140 -10.34 25.54 6.42
CA SER A 140 -8.96 25.54 6.95
C SER A 140 -8.01 24.59 6.22
N GLY A 141 -8.54 23.67 5.40
CA GLY A 141 -7.80 22.59 4.76
C GLY A 141 -7.72 21.32 5.61
N ALA A 142 -8.16 21.34 6.87
CA ALA A 142 -8.33 20.13 7.67
C ALA A 142 -9.51 19.31 7.15
N GLY A 143 -9.47 17.99 7.33
CA GLY A 143 -10.52 17.13 6.83
C GLY A 143 -10.40 15.69 7.31
N ALA A 144 -11.31 14.87 6.82
CA ALA A 144 -11.29 13.43 7.02
C ALA A 144 -11.44 12.74 5.67
N GLU A 145 -10.70 11.67 5.47
CA GLU A 145 -10.78 10.83 4.27
C GLU A 145 -11.09 9.38 4.63
N PHE A 146 -11.82 8.73 3.73
CA PHE A 146 -12.05 7.30 3.73
C PHE A 146 -11.59 6.76 2.38
N VAL A 147 -10.79 5.69 2.41
CA VAL A 147 -10.28 5.04 1.19
C VAL A 147 -10.61 3.55 1.27
N TYR A 148 -11.09 3.02 0.18
CA TYR A 148 -11.27 1.59 -0.04
C TYR A 148 -10.56 1.20 -1.32
N LEU A 149 -9.81 0.10 -1.30
CA LEU A 149 -9.19 -0.50 -2.47
C LEU A 149 -9.34 -2.01 -2.38
N ARG A 150 -9.61 -2.63 -3.52
CA ARG A 150 -9.56 -4.08 -3.69
C ARG A 150 -8.96 -4.40 -5.04
N ALA A 151 -8.00 -5.34 -5.08
CA ALA A 151 -7.51 -5.94 -6.31
C ALA A 151 -7.42 -7.47 -6.12
N PHE A 152 -7.88 -8.22 -7.10
CA PHE A 152 -8.00 -9.66 -7.03
C PHE A 152 -7.51 -10.29 -8.34
N ASN A 153 -7.20 -11.60 -8.27
CA ASN A 153 -6.69 -12.37 -9.40
C ASN A 153 -5.24 -12.03 -9.82
N PHE A 154 -4.36 -11.70 -8.87
CA PHE A 154 -2.93 -11.91 -9.15
C PHE A 154 -2.72 -13.40 -9.34
N ARG A 155 -2.35 -13.83 -10.52
CA ARG A 155 -2.23 -15.23 -10.84
C ARG A 155 -0.91 -15.52 -11.53
N ALA A 156 -0.17 -16.49 -10.99
CA ALA A 156 0.97 -17.12 -11.63
C ALA A 156 0.65 -18.59 -11.85
N VAL A 157 1.04 -19.10 -12.99
CA VAL A 157 0.92 -20.53 -13.33
C VAL A 157 2.21 -20.93 -14.01
N ASP A 158 2.84 -21.97 -13.50
CA ASP A 158 3.98 -22.59 -14.16
C ASP A 158 3.75 -24.07 -14.34
N SER A 159 4.19 -24.57 -15.50
CA SER A 159 4.03 -25.97 -15.90
C SER A 159 5.38 -26.67 -15.80
N LEU A 160 5.46 -27.65 -14.92
CA LEU A 160 6.63 -28.50 -14.81
C LEU A 160 6.75 -29.36 -16.07
N PRO A 161 7.91 -29.39 -16.73
CA PRO A 161 8.11 -30.17 -17.92
C PRO A 161 7.88 -31.65 -17.61
N SER A 162 7.23 -32.37 -18.54
CA SER A 162 7.17 -33.82 -18.51
C SER A 162 8.59 -34.37 -18.73
N ALA A 163 9.26 -34.71 -17.64
CA ALA A 163 10.64 -35.14 -17.67
C ALA A 163 10.70 -36.67 -17.83
N SER A 164 11.63 -37.15 -18.65
CA SER A 164 12.02 -38.53 -18.65
C SER A 164 12.75 -38.96 -17.38
N GLN A 165 13.14 -38.00 -16.56
CA GLN A 165 13.75 -38.16 -15.24
C GLN A 165 12.74 -37.80 -14.16
N SER A 166 12.68 -38.61 -13.10
CA SER A 166 11.86 -38.33 -11.94
C SER A 166 12.28 -37.04 -11.32
N ILE A 167 11.30 -36.14 -11.08
CA ILE A 167 11.45 -34.89 -10.33
C ILE A 167 10.92 -35.11 -8.92
N TYR A 168 11.49 -34.44 -7.95
CA TYR A 168 11.22 -34.66 -6.55
C TYR A 168 10.81 -33.36 -5.88
N LEU A 169 9.92 -33.46 -4.90
CA LEU A 169 9.73 -32.41 -3.92
C LEU A 169 10.92 -32.42 -2.96
N PRO A 170 11.44 -31.26 -2.53
CA PRO A 170 12.50 -31.18 -1.55
C PRO A 170 12.15 -31.96 -0.30
N ASP A 171 13.14 -32.61 0.32
CA ASP A 171 12.96 -33.27 1.59
C ASP A 171 12.38 -32.32 2.64
N ASN A 172 11.43 -32.83 3.43
CA ASN A 172 10.71 -32.10 4.47
C ASN A 172 9.68 -31.05 4.01
N LEU A 173 9.22 -31.07 2.75
CA LEU A 173 8.05 -30.28 2.39
C LEU A 173 6.84 -30.86 3.13
N LEU A 174 6.26 -30.08 4.06
CA LEU A 174 5.20 -30.52 4.98
C LEU A 174 5.57 -31.79 5.78
N ASN A 175 6.85 -32.00 6.08
CA ASN A 175 7.38 -33.20 6.75
C ASN A 175 7.06 -34.52 6.00
N GLN A 176 6.83 -34.46 4.69
CA GLN A 176 6.56 -35.62 3.85
C GLN A 176 7.84 -36.16 3.19
N PRO A 177 7.90 -37.46 2.89
CA PRO A 177 9.01 -38.05 2.14
C PRO A 177 9.06 -37.43 0.74
N SER A 178 10.25 -37.41 0.19
CA SER A 178 10.44 -37.03 -1.21
C SER A 178 9.68 -37.99 -2.13
N ILE A 179 8.80 -37.46 -2.99
CA ILE A 179 7.96 -38.27 -3.92
C ILE A 179 8.37 -37.91 -5.33
N ALA A 180 8.63 -38.97 -6.12
CA ALA A 180 8.95 -38.85 -7.55
C ALA A 180 7.66 -38.64 -8.37
N PHE A 181 7.70 -37.72 -9.33
CA PHE A 181 6.60 -37.50 -10.27
C PHE A 181 7.13 -37.13 -11.67
N ALA A 182 6.27 -37.21 -12.69
CA ALA A 182 6.68 -37.02 -14.08
C ALA A 182 6.48 -35.61 -14.62
N GLY A 183 5.71 -34.80 -13.96
CA GLY A 183 5.39 -33.44 -14.36
C GLY A 183 4.33 -32.85 -13.43
N GLY A 184 3.87 -31.61 -13.67
CA GLY A 184 2.85 -30.99 -12.83
C GLY A 184 2.57 -29.57 -13.20
N THR A 185 1.74 -28.92 -12.38
CA THR A 185 1.40 -27.51 -12.50
C THR A 185 1.43 -26.84 -11.14
N ALA A 186 2.16 -25.77 -11.04
CA ALA A 186 2.15 -24.89 -9.88
C ALA A 186 1.28 -23.67 -10.16
N ASN A 187 0.41 -23.33 -9.21
CA ASN A 187 -0.45 -22.16 -9.30
C ASN A 187 -0.25 -21.30 -8.05
N LEU A 188 -0.15 -19.99 -8.22
CA LEU A 188 -0.16 -19.04 -7.13
C LEU A 188 -1.21 -17.96 -7.42
N GLY A 189 -2.18 -17.83 -6.53
CA GLY A 189 -3.21 -16.81 -6.57
C GLY A 189 -3.08 -15.85 -5.38
N SER A 190 -3.33 -14.55 -5.58
CA SER A 190 -3.30 -13.57 -4.48
C SER A 190 -4.38 -12.51 -4.66
N ALA A 191 -4.73 -11.86 -3.55
CA ALA A 191 -5.66 -10.74 -3.52
C ALA A 191 -5.33 -9.77 -2.39
N ILE A 192 -5.61 -8.49 -2.60
CA ILE A 192 -5.52 -7.44 -1.58
C ILE A 192 -6.86 -6.73 -1.43
N GLN A 193 -7.20 -6.41 -0.21
CA GLN A 193 -8.30 -5.53 0.13
C GLN A 193 -7.87 -4.61 1.27
N THR A 194 -8.19 -3.32 1.20
CA THR A 194 -7.86 -2.38 2.27
C THR A 194 -8.94 -1.33 2.45
N PHE A 195 -9.12 -0.92 3.70
CA PHE A 195 -9.96 0.20 4.10
C PHE A 195 -9.16 1.13 5.02
N GLU A 196 -9.26 2.44 4.79
CA GLU A 196 -8.59 3.47 5.56
C GLU A 196 -9.57 4.53 6.05
N ALA A 197 -9.31 5.05 7.23
CA ALA A 197 -9.96 6.23 7.79
C ALA A 197 -8.89 7.15 8.36
N ASN A 198 -8.67 8.30 7.72
CA ASN A 198 -7.61 9.23 8.06
C ASN A 198 -8.15 10.61 8.38
N GLY A 199 -7.59 11.24 9.42
CA GLY A 199 -7.62 12.67 9.60
C GLY A 199 -6.54 13.32 8.73
N ARG A 200 -6.84 14.49 8.16
CA ARG A 200 -5.96 15.28 7.31
C ARG A 200 -5.85 16.69 7.86
N THR A 201 -4.64 17.21 7.99
CA THR A 201 -4.41 18.58 8.45
C THR A 201 -3.32 19.26 7.64
N PRO A 202 -3.48 20.54 7.23
CA PRO A 202 -2.42 21.25 6.54
C PRO A 202 -1.27 21.55 7.51
N LEU A 203 -0.05 21.38 7.02
CA LEU A 203 1.15 21.82 7.69
C LEU A 203 1.41 23.31 7.39
N ARG A 204 2.51 23.85 7.90
CA ARG A 204 2.90 25.25 7.72
C ARG A 204 2.91 25.70 6.24
N SER A 205 3.23 24.80 5.33
CA SER A 205 3.06 25.00 3.89
C SER A 205 1.64 24.66 3.47
N ARG A 206 1.00 25.51 2.66
CA ARG A 206 -0.37 25.31 2.13
C ARG A 206 -0.49 24.11 1.20
N ASN A 207 0.64 23.60 0.70
CA ASN A 207 0.70 22.50 -0.25
C ASN A 207 1.06 21.17 0.39
N LEU A 208 1.29 21.16 1.72
CA LEU A 208 1.70 19.96 2.45
C LEU A 208 0.67 19.64 3.53
N PHE A 209 0.23 18.40 3.57
CA PHE A 209 -0.75 17.90 4.53
C PHE A 209 -0.18 16.72 5.29
N PHE A 210 -0.42 16.68 6.57
CA PHE A 210 -0.17 15.54 7.42
C PHE A 210 -1.43 14.69 7.50
N LEU A 211 -1.25 13.37 7.43
CA LEU A 211 -2.28 12.36 7.53
C LEU A 211 -1.99 11.49 8.77
N ALA A 212 -3.02 11.19 9.53
CA ALA A 212 -2.95 10.22 10.61
C ALA A 212 -4.28 9.48 10.69
N GLY A 213 -4.23 8.16 10.84
CA GLY A 213 -5.45 7.39 10.84
C GLY A 213 -5.27 5.90 11.11
N PHE A 214 -6.31 5.19 10.81
CA PHE A 214 -6.42 3.74 10.93
C PHE A 214 -6.49 3.12 9.55
N ARG A 215 -5.86 1.94 9.39
CA ARG A 215 -6.00 1.08 8.21
C ARG A 215 -6.29 -0.34 8.65
N TRP A 216 -7.23 -0.97 7.97
CA TRP A 216 -7.38 -2.40 7.86
C TRP A 216 -6.94 -2.84 6.48
N LEU A 217 -6.13 -3.91 6.42
CA LEU A 217 -5.69 -4.52 5.17
C LEU A 217 -5.76 -6.03 5.29
N GLU A 218 -6.29 -6.68 4.26
CA GLU A 218 -6.29 -8.11 4.11
C GLU A 218 -5.47 -8.52 2.89
N TRP A 219 -4.50 -9.41 3.11
CA TRP A 219 -3.70 -10.04 2.07
C TRP A 219 -3.95 -11.54 2.08
N GLN A 220 -4.46 -12.05 0.97
CA GLN A 220 -4.76 -13.46 0.80
C GLN A 220 -3.83 -14.07 -0.24
N GLU A 221 -3.35 -15.30 0.03
CA GLU A 221 -2.63 -16.11 -0.94
C GLU A 221 -3.11 -17.54 -0.92
N HIS A 222 -3.07 -18.16 -2.10
CA HIS A 222 -3.30 -19.57 -2.28
C HIS A 222 -2.27 -20.11 -3.27
N PHE A 223 -1.52 -21.12 -2.85
CA PHE A 223 -0.57 -21.86 -3.66
C PHE A 223 -1.06 -23.30 -3.80
N SER A 224 -1.04 -23.84 -5.02
CA SER A 224 -1.24 -25.28 -5.27
C SER A 224 -0.16 -25.82 -6.19
N LEU A 225 0.29 -27.02 -5.90
CA LEU A 225 1.18 -27.80 -6.75
C LEU A 225 0.55 -29.17 -6.99
N ASP A 226 0.06 -29.37 -8.19
CA ASP A 226 -0.58 -30.61 -8.63
C ASP A 226 0.37 -31.37 -9.53
N THR A 227 0.73 -32.59 -9.13
CA THR A 227 1.66 -33.42 -9.89
C THR A 227 0.92 -34.36 -10.83
N THR A 228 1.47 -34.53 -12.04
CA THR A 228 0.98 -35.53 -13.01
C THR A 228 1.66 -36.85 -12.70
N PRO A 229 0.91 -37.94 -12.53
CA PRO A 229 1.51 -39.21 -12.12
C PRO A 229 2.32 -39.88 -13.24
N ALA A 230 3.53 -40.39 -12.89
CA ALA A 230 4.00 -41.59 -13.52
C ALA A 230 3.30 -42.83 -12.91
N ALA A 231 2.95 -42.81 -11.64
CA ALA A 231 2.25 -43.85 -10.89
C ALA A 231 1.25 -43.31 -9.85
N SER A 232 1.38 -42.08 -9.39
CA SER A 232 0.57 -41.53 -8.28
C SER A 232 0.38 -40.02 -8.35
N ALA A 233 -0.87 -39.58 -8.35
CA ALA A 233 -1.21 -38.16 -8.22
C ALA A 233 -0.88 -37.66 -6.82
N THR A 234 -0.27 -36.50 -6.75
CA THR A 234 0.04 -35.80 -5.48
C THR A 234 -0.32 -34.34 -5.62
N SER A 235 -0.98 -33.80 -4.61
CA SER A 235 -1.35 -32.39 -4.53
C SER A 235 -0.85 -31.78 -3.21
N TYR A 236 -0.25 -30.60 -3.33
CA TYR A 236 0.13 -29.73 -2.21
C TYR A 236 -0.64 -28.45 -2.32
N ASP A 237 -1.28 -28.06 -1.23
CA ASP A 237 -2.01 -26.81 -1.12
C ASP A 237 -1.54 -26.04 0.11
N ALA A 238 -1.37 -24.74 -0.05
CA ALA A 238 -1.13 -23.82 1.05
C ALA A 238 -1.94 -22.55 0.84
N SER A 239 -2.64 -22.11 1.86
CA SER A 239 -3.35 -20.84 1.85
C SER A 239 -3.04 -20.03 3.08
N THR A 240 -2.93 -18.72 2.92
CA THR A 240 -2.73 -17.76 4.00
C THR A 240 -3.68 -16.59 3.86
N ILE A 241 -4.20 -16.13 4.99
CA ILE A 241 -4.97 -14.88 5.11
C ILE A 241 -4.29 -14.07 6.19
N ASN A 242 -3.75 -12.92 5.82
CA ASN A 242 -3.19 -11.93 6.74
C ASN A 242 -4.22 -10.82 6.92
N SER A 243 -4.72 -10.65 8.14
CA SER A 243 -5.63 -9.56 8.49
C SER A 243 -4.87 -8.55 9.36
N LEU A 244 -4.51 -7.42 8.76
CA LEU A 244 -3.69 -6.37 9.38
C LEU A 244 -4.57 -5.24 9.88
N TYR A 245 -4.39 -4.85 11.15
CA TYR A 245 -5.11 -3.75 11.80
C TYR A 245 -4.10 -2.82 12.46
N GLY A 246 -4.10 -1.54 12.13
CA GLY A 246 -3.12 -0.64 12.74
C GLY A 246 -3.31 0.83 12.44
N GLY A 247 -2.43 1.62 13.08
CA GLY A 247 -2.32 3.03 12.85
C GLY A 247 -1.33 3.35 11.73
N GLN A 248 -1.61 4.41 11.00
CA GLN A 248 -0.73 4.93 9.96
C GLN A 248 -0.55 6.43 10.07
N LEU A 249 0.61 6.88 9.62
CA LEU A 249 0.94 8.28 9.42
C LEU A 249 1.27 8.50 7.94
N GLY A 250 1.07 9.72 7.46
CA GLY A 250 1.37 10.04 6.08
C GLY A 250 1.57 11.51 5.83
N LEU A 251 2.09 11.79 4.65
CA LEU A 251 2.26 13.11 4.08
C LEU A 251 1.64 13.12 2.68
N GLU A 252 0.92 14.17 2.36
CA GLU A 252 0.42 14.46 1.02
C GLU A 252 0.93 15.83 0.59
N ALA A 253 1.52 15.92 -0.59
CA ALA A 253 2.07 17.16 -1.12
C ALA A 253 1.43 17.48 -2.48
N LEU A 254 0.93 18.71 -2.61
CA LEU A 254 0.48 19.26 -3.86
C LEU A 254 1.69 19.84 -4.61
N LEU A 255 2.17 19.11 -5.62
CA LEU A 255 3.38 19.45 -6.36
C LEU A 255 3.14 20.56 -7.38
N PHE A 256 2.00 20.49 -8.06
CA PHE A 256 1.62 21.45 -9.09
C PHE A 256 0.11 21.66 -9.09
N THR A 257 -0.30 22.92 -9.21
CA THR A 257 -1.71 23.30 -9.33
C THR A 257 -1.87 24.41 -10.37
N SER A 258 -2.72 24.17 -11.33
CA SER A 258 -3.19 25.16 -12.28
C SER A 258 -4.73 25.16 -12.38
N LYS A 259 -5.29 26.01 -13.21
CA LYS A 259 -6.75 26.04 -13.44
C LYS A 259 -7.29 24.69 -13.94
N SER A 260 -6.51 23.96 -14.73
CA SER A 260 -6.96 22.75 -15.40
C SER A 260 -6.28 21.47 -14.90
N VAL A 261 -5.07 21.56 -14.34
CA VAL A 261 -4.25 20.39 -14.00
C VAL A 261 -3.78 20.50 -12.56
N ASN A 262 -3.89 19.41 -11.79
CA ASN A 262 -3.23 19.24 -10.50
C ASN A 262 -2.34 18.01 -10.55
N VAL A 263 -1.23 18.08 -9.83
CA VAL A 263 -0.34 16.94 -9.56
C VAL A 263 -0.08 16.89 -8.07
N ASP A 264 -0.35 15.76 -7.46
CA ASP A 264 -0.10 15.49 -6.04
C ASP A 264 0.69 14.20 -5.86
N THR A 265 1.35 14.10 -4.74
CA THR A 265 2.03 12.89 -4.29
C THR A 265 1.70 12.64 -2.84
N PHE A 266 1.71 11.37 -2.44
CA PHE A 266 1.51 11.01 -1.05
C PHE A 266 2.42 9.85 -0.65
N PHE A 267 2.72 9.81 0.63
CA PHE A 267 3.39 8.71 1.30
C PHE A 267 2.62 8.38 2.57
N LYS A 268 2.39 7.10 2.82
CA LYS A 268 1.78 6.59 4.05
C LYS A 268 2.59 5.42 4.56
N GLY A 269 2.72 5.29 5.87
CA GLY A 269 3.39 4.15 6.50
C GLY A 269 2.81 3.88 7.87
N GLY A 270 2.75 2.62 8.27
CA GLY A 270 2.16 2.24 9.53
C GLY A 270 2.62 0.89 10.06
N ALA A 271 2.41 0.70 11.36
CA ALA A 271 2.64 -0.56 12.06
C ALA A 271 1.31 -1.24 12.37
N TYR A 272 1.25 -2.55 12.17
CA TYR A 272 0.02 -3.31 12.18
C TYR A 272 0.15 -4.57 13.02
N TYR A 273 -0.89 -4.86 13.77
CA TYR A 273 -1.14 -6.19 14.29
C TYR A 273 -1.58 -7.08 13.14
N ASN A 274 -0.93 -8.21 12.94
CA ASN A 274 -1.28 -9.18 11.91
C ASN A 274 -1.91 -10.42 12.54
N ASN A 275 -3.17 -10.68 12.20
CA ASN A 275 -3.83 -11.93 12.53
C ASN A 275 -3.79 -12.84 11.30
N VAL A 276 -3.07 -13.96 11.41
CA VAL A 276 -2.84 -14.89 10.31
C VAL A 276 -3.66 -16.14 10.48
N ALA A 277 -4.41 -16.49 9.45
CA ALA A 277 -4.97 -17.82 9.26
C ALA A 277 -4.19 -18.55 8.16
N GLN A 278 -3.67 -19.73 8.48
CA GLN A 278 -2.94 -20.60 7.56
C GLN A 278 -3.66 -21.93 7.43
N ARG A 279 -3.70 -22.45 6.23
CA ARG A 279 -4.11 -23.84 5.97
C ARG A 279 -3.13 -24.48 4.99
N THR A 280 -2.65 -25.67 5.33
CA THR A 280 -1.81 -26.48 4.45
C THR A 280 -2.42 -27.86 4.33
N SER A 281 -2.38 -28.44 3.14
CA SER A 281 -2.80 -29.81 2.91
C SER A 281 -1.88 -30.50 1.90
N PHE A 282 -1.72 -31.80 2.13
CA PHE A 282 -1.03 -32.70 1.27
C PHE A 282 -1.90 -33.93 1.05
N SER A 283 -2.09 -34.33 -0.18
CA SER A 283 -2.80 -35.55 -0.54
C SER A 283 -2.03 -36.32 -1.60
N THR A 284 -2.02 -37.64 -1.48
CA THR A 284 -1.38 -38.53 -2.46
C THR A 284 -2.10 -39.87 -2.49
N ASN A 285 -2.03 -40.55 -3.61
CA ASN A 285 -2.47 -41.93 -3.74
C ASN A 285 -1.31 -42.95 -3.66
N VAL A 286 -0.11 -42.51 -3.24
CA VAL A 286 1.03 -43.38 -2.97
C VAL A 286 0.70 -44.30 -1.80
N PRO A 287 0.76 -45.67 -1.98
CA PRO A 287 0.51 -46.60 -0.87
C PRO A 287 1.46 -46.36 0.31
N GLY A 288 0.91 -46.28 1.52
CA GLY A 288 1.69 -46.11 2.73
C GLY A 288 2.03 -44.68 3.11
N VAL A 289 1.68 -43.69 2.27
CA VAL A 289 1.83 -42.25 2.60
C VAL A 289 0.47 -41.72 3.00
N ALA A 290 0.38 -41.17 4.23
CA ALA A 290 -0.87 -40.62 4.77
C ALA A 290 -1.07 -39.17 4.29
N PRO A 291 -2.32 -38.76 3.97
CA PRO A 291 -2.63 -37.36 3.71
C PRO A 291 -2.43 -36.53 4.99
N VAL A 292 -2.06 -35.26 4.80
CA VAL A 292 -1.91 -34.28 5.88
C VAL A 292 -2.84 -33.11 5.64
N SER A 293 -3.47 -32.61 6.67
CA SER A 293 -4.23 -31.36 6.62
C SER A 293 -4.07 -30.64 7.97
N THR A 294 -3.53 -29.46 7.94
CA THR A 294 -3.29 -28.63 9.14
C THR A 294 -3.85 -27.25 8.93
N ALA A 295 -4.46 -26.70 9.98
CA ALA A 295 -4.91 -25.31 10.03
C ALA A 295 -4.35 -24.65 11.26
N LEU A 296 -3.66 -23.53 11.09
CA LEU A 296 -3.08 -22.74 12.16
C LEU A 296 -3.66 -21.33 12.12
N ASN A 297 -3.96 -20.80 13.30
CA ASN A 297 -4.32 -19.41 13.49
C ASN A 297 -3.36 -18.81 14.52
N GLY A 298 -2.84 -17.64 14.24
CA GLY A 298 -1.90 -17.01 15.16
C GLY A 298 -1.60 -15.57 14.77
N SER A 299 -0.98 -14.89 15.72
CA SER A 299 -0.41 -13.58 15.48
C SER A 299 1.11 -13.69 15.67
N PRO A 300 1.90 -13.31 14.67
CA PRO A 300 3.34 -13.22 14.81
C PRO A 300 3.69 -12.26 15.96
N ALA A 301 4.74 -12.56 16.71
CA ALA A 301 5.23 -11.69 17.79
C ALA A 301 5.78 -10.36 17.24
N SER A 302 6.26 -10.34 16.00
CA SER A 302 6.67 -9.13 15.28
C SER A 302 5.48 -8.54 14.55
N GLY A 303 5.14 -7.28 14.83
CA GLY A 303 4.12 -6.57 14.06
C GLY A 303 4.47 -6.52 12.56
N ALA A 304 3.46 -6.37 11.72
CA ALA A 304 3.64 -6.14 10.29
C ALA A 304 3.81 -4.64 9.99
N PHE A 305 4.46 -4.34 8.87
CA PHE A 305 4.57 -2.98 8.34
C PHE A 305 3.88 -2.90 6.97
N VAL A 306 3.16 -1.80 6.74
CA VAL A 306 2.62 -1.46 5.43
C VAL A 306 3.02 -0.04 5.07
N GLY A 307 3.63 0.11 3.90
CA GLY A 307 3.93 1.39 3.30
C GLY A 307 3.16 1.58 1.99
N GLU A 308 2.85 2.82 1.64
CA GLU A 308 2.21 3.20 0.39
C GLU A 308 2.78 4.52 -0.10
N LEU A 309 3.13 4.57 -1.37
CA LEU A 309 3.59 5.78 -2.07
C LEU A 309 2.76 5.93 -3.34
N GLY A 310 2.36 7.16 -3.67
CA GLY A 310 1.67 7.41 -4.92
C GLY A 310 1.93 8.80 -5.48
N ILE A 311 1.77 8.92 -6.79
CA ILE A 311 1.72 10.16 -7.52
C ILE A 311 0.48 10.18 -8.39
N ASN A 312 -0.28 11.27 -8.34
CA ASN A 312 -1.52 11.43 -9.09
C ASN A 312 -1.49 12.70 -9.92
N GLY A 313 -2.06 12.62 -11.10
CA GLY A 313 -2.41 13.75 -11.92
C GLY A 313 -3.92 13.83 -12.07
N SER A 314 -4.49 15.04 -12.10
CA SER A 314 -5.90 15.23 -12.42
C SER A 314 -6.10 16.38 -13.40
N ILE A 315 -7.03 16.18 -14.35
CA ILE A 315 -7.37 17.17 -15.38
C ILE A 315 -8.84 17.54 -15.21
N ARG A 316 -9.13 18.82 -15.07
CA ARG A 316 -10.48 19.36 -14.94
C ARG A 316 -11.23 19.24 -16.25
N ILE A 317 -12.39 18.58 -16.23
CA ILE A 317 -13.31 18.49 -17.37
C ILE A 317 -14.46 19.48 -17.21
N THR A 318 -15.02 19.58 -16.00
CA THR A 318 -16.06 20.55 -15.63
C THR A 318 -15.71 21.22 -14.31
N GLU A 319 -16.54 22.11 -13.82
CA GLU A 319 -16.38 22.71 -12.48
C GLU A 319 -16.44 21.67 -11.35
N TYR A 320 -17.17 20.58 -11.57
CA TYR A 320 -17.45 19.56 -10.55
C TYR A 320 -16.76 18.23 -10.83
N ALA A 321 -16.13 18.06 -12.01
CA ALA A 321 -15.58 16.77 -12.43
C ALA A 321 -14.16 16.88 -12.97
N ARG A 322 -13.32 15.89 -12.61
CA ARG A 322 -11.94 15.72 -13.09
C ARG A 322 -11.72 14.30 -13.52
N VAL A 323 -10.89 14.10 -14.54
CA VAL A 323 -10.28 12.81 -14.85
C VAL A 323 -8.99 12.70 -14.05
N ARG A 324 -8.76 11.54 -13.46
CA ARG A 324 -7.58 11.22 -12.65
C ARG A 324 -6.78 10.11 -13.30
N PHE A 325 -5.48 10.19 -13.17
CA PHE A 325 -4.54 9.13 -13.49
C PHE A 325 -3.43 9.14 -12.43
N GLY A 326 -2.87 7.99 -12.15
CA GLY A 326 -1.83 7.93 -11.13
C GLY A 326 -1.06 6.62 -11.16
N TYR A 327 -0.04 6.60 -10.32
CA TYR A 327 0.77 5.43 -10.04
C TYR A 327 0.88 5.27 -8.53
N THR A 328 0.76 4.03 -8.06
CA THR A 328 0.87 3.70 -6.64
C THR A 328 1.74 2.48 -6.44
N ALA A 329 2.45 2.46 -5.32
CA ALA A 329 3.24 1.32 -4.87
C ALA A 329 2.93 1.05 -3.39
N PHE A 330 2.73 -0.22 -3.07
CA PHE A 330 2.60 -0.73 -1.71
C PHE A 330 3.75 -1.67 -1.41
N TRP A 331 4.21 -1.69 -0.16
CA TRP A 331 5.09 -2.73 0.35
C TRP A 331 4.56 -3.23 1.69
N LEU A 332 4.48 -4.53 1.80
CA LEU A 332 4.02 -5.24 2.97
C LEU A 332 5.20 -6.06 3.52
N GLU A 333 5.46 -5.96 4.82
CA GLU A 333 6.52 -6.69 5.49
C GLU A 333 5.97 -7.46 6.71
N ASN A 334 6.60 -8.55 7.03
CA ASN A 334 6.22 -9.48 8.11
C ASN A 334 4.81 -10.06 7.92
N ILE A 335 4.51 -10.51 6.71
CA ILE A 335 3.29 -11.22 6.36
C ILE A 335 3.58 -12.70 6.11
N ALA A 336 2.55 -13.54 6.27
CA ALA A 336 2.63 -14.95 5.93
C ALA A 336 2.33 -15.13 4.44
N LEU A 337 3.29 -15.68 3.68
CA LEU A 337 3.14 -16.02 2.28
C LEU A 337 2.86 -17.54 2.13
N ALA A 338 1.96 -17.90 1.23
CA ALA A 338 1.55 -19.31 1.05
C ALA A 338 2.71 -20.23 0.68
N THR A 339 3.62 -19.78 -0.20
CA THR A 339 4.81 -20.54 -0.59
C THR A 339 5.77 -20.81 0.56
N GLN A 340 5.79 -19.96 1.61
CA GLN A 340 6.64 -20.12 2.78
C GLN A 340 6.07 -21.12 3.80
N GLN A 341 4.77 -21.43 3.73
CA GLN A 341 4.11 -22.36 4.68
C GLN A 341 4.35 -23.84 4.36
N LEU A 342 5.05 -24.15 3.31
CA LEU A 342 5.30 -25.53 2.87
C LEU A 342 6.42 -26.26 3.65
N THR A 343 7.05 -25.65 4.66
CA THR A 343 8.14 -26.28 5.44
C THR A 343 7.60 -27.26 6.47
N ASP A 344 7.05 -26.77 7.55
CA ASP A 344 6.48 -27.54 8.64
C ASP A 344 5.00 -27.17 8.77
N PRO A 345 4.08 -28.13 8.64
CA PRO A 345 2.65 -27.83 8.73
C PRO A 345 2.22 -27.31 10.11
N ASN A 346 3.05 -27.49 11.14
CA ASN A 346 2.77 -27.06 12.50
C ASN A 346 3.43 -25.71 12.86
N VAL A 347 4.12 -25.07 11.93
CA VAL A 347 4.83 -23.80 12.16
C VAL A 347 4.28 -22.72 11.23
N LEU A 348 3.81 -21.63 11.84
CA LEU A 348 3.41 -20.44 11.10
C LEU A 348 4.63 -19.57 10.78
N VAL A 349 4.95 -19.40 9.50
CA VAL A 349 6.02 -18.52 9.01
C VAL A 349 5.43 -17.20 8.52
N SER A 350 5.86 -16.08 9.12
CA SER A 350 5.28 -14.76 8.88
C SER A 350 6.31 -13.64 8.68
N ASN A 351 7.47 -14.00 8.15
CA ASN A 351 8.55 -13.05 7.83
C ASN A 351 8.65 -12.71 6.34
N GLY A 352 7.57 -12.97 5.60
CA GLY A 352 7.49 -12.68 4.17
C GLY A 352 7.30 -11.19 3.90
N ASN A 353 7.66 -10.79 2.69
CA ASN A 353 7.41 -9.46 2.15
C ASN A 353 6.83 -9.54 0.74
N THR A 354 6.09 -8.51 0.34
CA THR A 354 5.60 -8.36 -1.02
C THR A 354 5.49 -6.89 -1.39
N ILE A 355 5.76 -6.60 -2.67
CA ILE A 355 5.61 -5.26 -3.25
C ILE A 355 4.54 -5.35 -4.33
N LEU A 356 3.58 -4.42 -4.27
CA LEU A 356 2.58 -4.22 -5.29
C LEU A 356 2.80 -2.84 -5.88
N GLN A 357 2.70 -2.71 -7.19
CA GLN A 357 2.83 -1.42 -7.86
C GLN A 357 1.93 -1.37 -9.08
N GLY A 358 1.47 -0.19 -9.44
CA GLY A 358 0.61 -0.12 -10.62
C GLY A 358 0.02 1.24 -10.90
N VAL A 359 -0.83 1.24 -11.91
CA VAL A 359 -1.48 2.44 -12.44
C VAL A 359 -2.93 2.51 -12.01
N GLN A 360 -3.46 3.71 -11.98
CA GLN A 360 -4.88 3.97 -11.73
C GLN A 360 -5.41 5.01 -12.70
N LEU A 361 -6.67 4.85 -13.07
CA LEU A 361 -7.42 5.76 -13.91
C LEU A 361 -8.84 5.89 -13.37
N GLY A 362 -9.35 7.12 -13.26
CA GLY A 362 -10.66 7.33 -12.69
C GLY A 362 -11.21 8.72 -12.82
N LEU A 363 -12.23 8.98 -12.05
CA LEU A 363 -12.97 10.23 -11.99
C LEU A 363 -13.02 10.77 -10.56
N GLU A 364 -12.98 12.07 -10.45
CA GLU A 364 -13.20 12.81 -9.21
C GLU A 364 -14.39 13.75 -9.39
N GLY A 365 -15.34 13.70 -8.45
CA GLY A 365 -16.41 14.65 -8.30
C GLY A 365 -16.24 15.51 -7.06
N SER A 366 -16.61 16.80 -7.10
CA SER A 366 -16.52 17.68 -5.93
C SER A 366 -17.72 18.62 -5.83
N TRP A 367 -18.30 18.78 -4.62
CA TRP A 367 -19.49 19.61 -4.33
C TRP A 367 -19.46 20.23 -2.94
#